data_0f6b8c72c9f76acd985206d9f7a5be44
#
_entry.id   0f6b8c72c9f76acd985206d9f7a5be44
#
_cell.length_a   1.000
_cell.length_b   1.000
_cell.length_c   1.000
_cell.angle_alpha   90.00
_cell.angle_beta   90.00
_cell.angle_gamma   90.00
#
_symmetry.space_group_name_H-M   'P 1'
#
loop_
_entity.id
_entity.type
_entity.pdbx_description
1 polymer ?
#
loop_
_entity_poly.entity_id
_entity_poly.type
_entity_poly.pdbx_seq_one_letter_code
_entity_poly.pdbx_strand_id
1 'polypeptide(L)'
;VQAVAFSSQADKVVLDNCRFIGRQDTLYLRGASKGQTNYGSSNNARTYLKNCYIEGTVDYIFGDGTAFFDKCNLKMMSYQNGGHFTAPNTTLFNIGYVFNECNLSVDSSVTSDILGKIDLGRPWQCDSAYPNYGSNSVFINCTLPDNMNKAGFSKWDENTVLNKVRFYEYNSKD
;
A
#
# COMPACT_ATOMS: atom_id res chain seq x y z
N VAL A 1 -4.14 9.03 -15.06
CA VAL A 1 -2.72 9.07 -15.42
C VAL A 1 -1.92 8.71 -14.16
N GLN A 2 -1.04 7.73 -14.26
CA GLN A 2 -0.10 7.34 -13.20
C GLN A 2 0.97 8.43 -13.05
N ALA A 3 1.16 8.92 -11.84
CA ALA A 3 2.14 9.96 -11.57
C ALA A 3 2.66 9.87 -10.12
N VAL A 4 3.92 9.52 -9.98
CA VAL A 4 4.57 9.35 -8.68
C VAL A 4 4.94 10.71 -8.09
N ALA A 5 4.41 11.04 -6.92
CA ALA A 5 4.79 12.24 -6.18
C ALA A 5 6.13 12.07 -5.45
N PHE A 6 6.41 10.86 -4.98
CA PHE A 6 7.67 10.53 -4.33
C PHE A 6 8.07 9.08 -4.58
N SER A 7 9.34 8.85 -4.86
CA SER A 7 9.92 7.51 -4.96
C SER A 7 11.23 7.43 -4.18
N SER A 8 11.44 6.33 -3.46
CA SER A 8 12.67 6.04 -2.74
C SER A 8 13.15 4.61 -3.01
N GLN A 9 14.47 4.47 -3.16
CA GLN A 9 15.19 3.18 -3.19
C GLN A 9 16.27 3.08 -2.11
N ALA A 10 16.40 4.14 -1.30
CA ALA A 10 17.40 4.18 -0.24
C ALA A 10 16.95 3.36 0.97
N ASP A 11 17.91 2.81 1.70
CA ASP A 11 17.65 2.18 2.99
C ASP A 11 17.69 3.20 4.13
N LYS A 12 16.87 2.98 5.16
CA LYS A 12 16.80 3.81 6.38
C LYS A 12 16.36 5.25 6.11
N VAL A 13 15.39 5.41 5.22
CA VAL A 13 14.75 6.71 4.97
C VAL A 13 13.75 7.03 6.08
N VAL A 14 13.79 8.24 6.59
CA VAL A 14 12.80 8.76 7.55
C VAL A 14 12.09 9.96 6.93
N LEU A 15 10.77 9.91 6.92
CA LEU A 15 9.88 10.96 6.44
C LEU A 15 8.95 11.33 7.60
N ASP A 16 9.08 12.54 8.12
CA ASP A 16 8.29 13.04 9.25
C ASP A 16 7.54 14.31 8.86
N ASN A 17 6.25 14.36 9.14
CA ASN A 17 5.34 15.47 8.81
C ASN A 17 5.34 15.87 7.33
N CYS A 18 5.53 14.93 6.42
CA CYS A 18 5.53 15.15 4.97
C CYS A 18 4.12 15.05 4.39
N ARG A 19 3.91 15.69 3.22
CA ARG A 19 2.67 15.56 2.45
C ARG A 19 2.97 15.05 1.04
N PHE A 20 2.30 13.96 0.66
CA PHE A 20 2.40 13.36 -0.67
C PHE A 20 1.01 13.42 -1.32
N ILE A 21 0.90 14.24 -2.36
CA ILE A 21 -0.38 14.54 -3.02
C ILE A 21 -0.32 14.03 -4.44
N GLY A 22 -1.21 13.10 -4.77
CA GLY A 22 -1.28 12.50 -6.09
C GLY A 22 -2.64 11.91 -6.39
N ARG A 23 -2.67 11.05 -7.39
CA ARG A 23 -3.84 10.27 -7.78
C ARG A 23 -3.47 8.80 -7.81
N GLN A 24 -3.47 8.16 -8.97
CA GLN A 24 -2.96 6.80 -9.10
C GLN A 24 -1.42 6.80 -8.91
N ASP A 25 -0.89 5.83 -8.13
CA ASP A 25 0.54 5.59 -7.95
C ASP A 25 1.30 6.76 -7.26
N THR A 26 0.75 7.33 -6.19
CA THR A 26 1.32 8.53 -5.54
C THR A 26 2.69 8.28 -4.88
N LEU A 27 2.82 7.20 -4.11
CA LEU A 27 4.02 6.91 -3.30
C LEU A 27 4.63 5.56 -3.72
N TYR A 28 5.81 5.62 -4.35
CA TYR A 28 6.52 4.44 -4.80
C TYR A 28 7.69 4.10 -3.88
N LEU A 29 7.51 3.10 -3.02
CA LEU A 29 8.54 2.61 -2.10
C LEU A 29 9.19 1.37 -2.71
N ARG A 30 10.36 1.59 -3.30
CA ARG A 30 11.07 0.56 -4.05
C ARG A 30 12.01 -0.22 -3.15
N GLY A 31 12.15 -1.50 -3.43
CA GLY A 31 13.21 -2.35 -2.89
C GLY A 31 14.58 -2.02 -3.51
N ALA A 32 15.58 -2.79 -3.18
CA ALA A 32 16.91 -2.64 -3.77
C ALA A 32 16.87 -2.81 -5.30
N SER A 33 17.70 -2.04 -5.98
CA SER A 33 17.66 -1.77 -7.43
C SER A 33 17.39 -2.98 -8.34
N LYS A 34 16.59 -2.76 -9.40
CA LYS A 34 16.46 -3.66 -10.55
C LYS A 34 17.82 -4.09 -11.06
N GLY A 35 18.04 -5.39 -11.18
CA GLY A 35 19.30 -5.95 -11.66
C GLY A 35 20.07 -6.72 -10.60
N GLN A 36 19.72 -6.60 -9.34
CA GLN A 36 20.13 -7.58 -8.35
C GLN A 36 19.16 -8.74 -8.43
N THR A 37 19.60 -9.83 -8.99
CA THR A 37 18.87 -11.09 -9.20
C THR A 37 18.44 -11.80 -7.91
N ASN A 38 18.52 -11.13 -6.79
CA ASN A 38 18.16 -11.60 -5.46
C ASN A 38 16.94 -10.85 -4.92
N TYR A 39 15.82 -10.97 -5.61
CA TYR A 39 14.52 -10.81 -4.97
C TYR A 39 14.45 -11.83 -3.81
N GLY A 40 14.76 -11.40 -2.61
CA GLY A 40 14.83 -12.27 -1.43
C GLY A 40 16.11 -12.15 -0.63
N SER A 41 17.11 -11.42 -1.12
CA SER A 41 18.22 -11.01 -0.27
C SER A 41 17.82 -9.82 0.60
N SER A 42 18.42 -9.73 1.78
CA SER A 42 18.18 -8.77 2.86
C SER A 42 18.40 -7.27 2.51
N ASN A 43 18.49 -6.91 1.26
CA ASN A 43 18.64 -5.53 0.81
C ASN A 43 17.26 -4.83 0.71
N ASN A 44 16.56 -4.82 1.82
CA ASN A 44 15.28 -4.12 1.93
C ASN A 44 15.55 -2.64 2.10
N ALA A 45 15.20 -1.84 1.10
CA ALA A 45 15.07 -0.42 1.32
C ALA A 45 13.94 -0.19 2.33
N ARG A 46 14.31 0.28 3.51
CA ARG A 46 13.39 0.52 4.62
C ARG A 46 13.05 1.98 4.70
N THR A 47 11.76 2.26 4.79
CA THR A 47 11.26 3.63 4.96
C THR A 47 10.38 3.70 6.20
N TYR A 48 10.61 4.67 7.06
CA TYR A 48 9.76 5.02 8.19
C TYR A 48 9.06 6.34 7.91
N LEU A 49 7.72 6.29 7.89
CA LEU A 49 6.87 7.47 7.68
C LEU A 49 6.11 7.75 8.97
N LYS A 50 6.26 8.97 9.50
CA LYS A 50 5.59 9.38 10.74
C LYS A 50 4.79 10.65 10.51
N ASN A 51 3.54 10.68 11.00
CA ASN A 51 2.67 11.84 10.91
C ASN A 51 2.51 12.41 9.49
N CYS A 52 2.70 11.58 8.48
CA CYS A 52 2.61 12.01 7.09
C CYS A 52 1.16 12.03 6.60
N TYR A 53 0.87 12.91 5.64
CA TYR A 53 -0.37 12.93 4.90
C TYR A 53 -0.12 12.40 3.49
N ILE A 54 -0.91 11.40 3.08
CA ILE A 54 -0.77 10.74 1.77
C ILE A 54 -2.15 10.64 1.14
N GLU A 55 -2.31 11.16 -0.07
CA GLU A 55 -3.57 11.04 -0.81
C GLU A 55 -3.39 10.44 -2.20
N GLY A 56 -4.42 9.74 -2.64
CA GLY A 56 -4.45 9.15 -3.97
C GLY A 56 -5.75 8.45 -4.30
N THR A 57 -5.74 7.67 -5.36
CA THR A 57 -6.92 6.90 -5.83
C THR A 57 -6.62 5.42 -5.92
N VAL A 58 -6.02 4.95 -7.01
CA VAL A 58 -5.73 3.55 -7.26
C VAL A 58 -4.27 3.26 -6.92
N ASP A 59 -4.04 2.22 -6.08
CA ASP A 59 -2.70 1.70 -5.79
C ASP A 59 -1.71 2.79 -5.32
N TYR A 60 -2.21 3.77 -4.57
CA TYR A 60 -1.46 5.00 -4.38
C TYR A 60 -0.28 4.89 -3.41
N ILE A 61 -0.16 3.78 -2.66
CA ILE A 61 1.04 3.39 -1.93
C ILE A 61 1.47 2.03 -2.46
N PHE A 62 2.58 1.97 -3.19
CA PHE A 62 2.95 0.77 -3.91
C PHE A 62 4.46 0.52 -3.96
N GLY A 63 4.85 -0.68 -4.38
CA GLY A 63 6.24 -1.08 -4.57
C GLY A 63 6.66 -2.29 -3.76
N ASP A 64 7.95 -2.57 -3.79
CA ASP A 64 8.59 -3.78 -3.27
C ASP A 64 9.48 -3.53 -2.03
N GLY A 65 9.52 -2.30 -1.54
CA GLY A 65 10.25 -1.93 -0.33
C GLY A 65 9.57 -2.36 0.97
N THR A 66 10.26 -2.20 2.08
CA THR A 66 9.69 -2.35 3.42
C THR A 66 9.38 -0.97 3.99
N ALA A 67 8.17 -0.76 4.48
CA ALA A 67 7.77 0.51 5.05
C ALA A 67 6.94 0.38 6.33
N PHE A 68 7.20 1.28 7.28
CA PHE A 68 6.41 1.43 8.48
C PHE A 68 5.78 2.82 8.50
N PHE A 69 4.45 2.86 8.51
CA PHE A 69 3.64 4.06 8.57
C PHE A 69 3.12 4.20 10.00
N ASP A 70 3.53 5.26 10.69
CA ASP A 70 3.18 5.53 12.08
C ASP A 70 2.33 6.80 12.16
N LYS A 71 1.08 6.65 12.58
CA LYS A 71 0.13 7.76 12.77
C LYS A 71 -0.03 8.64 11.53
N CYS A 72 0.02 8.01 10.34
CA CYS A 72 -0.18 8.71 9.09
C CYS A 72 -1.66 8.90 8.77
N ASN A 73 -1.97 9.97 8.03
CA ASN A 73 -3.29 10.20 7.47
C ASN A 73 -3.29 9.79 6.01
N LEU A 74 -4.10 8.80 5.68
CA LEU A 74 -4.22 8.23 4.34
C LEU A 74 -5.59 8.60 3.78
N LYS A 75 -5.62 9.38 2.69
CA LYS A 75 -6.89 9.86 2.12
C LYS A 75 -7.14 9.29 0.73
N MET A 76 -8.24 8.57 0.60
CA MET A 76 -8.72 8.09 -0.68
C MET A 76 -9.51 9.19 -1.38
N MET A 77 -9.04 9.60 -2.55
CA MET A 77 -9.73 10.55 -3.40
C MET A 77 -10.74 9.85 -4.30
N SER A 78 -11.77 10.55 -4.72
CA SER A 78 -12.82 9.98 -5.58
C SER A 78 -12.28 9.53 -6.94
N TYR A 79 -12.63 8.30 -7.31
CA TYR A 79 -12.40 7.71 -8.63
C TYR A 79 -13.55 6.76 -8.96
N GLN A 80 -14.07 6.83 -10.18
CA GLN A 80 -15.34 6.19 -10.60
C GLN A 80 -15.39 4.68 -10.39
N ASN A 81 -14.24 4.01 -10.38
CA ASN A 81 -14.14 2.55 -10.24
C ASN A 81 -13.72 2.12 -8.82
N GLY A 82 -13.75 3.03 -7.84
CA GLY A 82 -13.20 2.78 -6.52
C GLY A 82 -11.69 2.94 -6.48
N GLY A 83 -11.03 2.28 -5.54
CA GLY A 83 -9.58 2.39 -5.42
C GLY A 83 -8.98 1.48 -4.36
N HIS A 84 -7.64 1.47 -4.29
CA HIS A 84 -6.91 0.67 -3.33
C HIS A 84 -5.90 1.55 -2.61
N PHE A 85 -5.90 1.51 -1.26
CA PHE A 85 -4.91 2.24 -0.47
C PHE A 85 -3.50 1.73 -0.79
N THR A 86 -3.34 0.42 -0.96
CA THR A 86 -2.01 -0.17 -1.16
C THR A 86 -1.97 -1.17 -2.31
N ALA A 87 -0.80 -1.25 -2.96
CA ALA A 87 -0.48 -2.29 -3.94
C ALA A 87 0.97 -2.78 -3.74
N PRO A 88 1.25 -3.52 -2.66
CA PRO A 88 2.59 -4.03 -2.42
C PRO A 88 2.98 -5.12 -3.42
N ASN A 89 4.27 -5.15 -3.77
CA ASN A 89 4.91 -6.20 -4.57
C ASN A 89 6.09 -6.81 -3.81
N THR A 90 5.96 -6.93 -2.52
CA THR A 90 7.03 -7.37 -1.63
C THR A 90 7.28 -8.87 -1.75
N THR A 91 8.49 -9.31 -1.47
CA THR A 91 8.80 -10.75 -1.47
C THR A 91 8.21 -11.44 -0.24
N LEU A 92 8.13 -12.77 -0.30
CA LEU A 92 7.66 -13.60 0.83
C LEU A 92 8.48 -13.41 2.12
N PHE A 93 9.75 -12.99 1.99
CA PHE A 93 10.66 -12.85 3.13
C PHE A 93 10.68 -11.44 3.73
N ASN A 94 10.07 -10.48 3.04
CA ASN A 94 10.01 -9.10 3.50
C ASN A 94 8.79 -8.88 4.39
N ILE A 95 8.93 -8.00 5.38
CA ILE A 95 7.81 -7.57 6.21
C ILE A 95 6.74 -6.87 5.36
N GLY A 96 7.17 -6.12 4.35
CA GLY A 96 6.27 -5.33 3.50
C GLY A 96 5.83 -4.03 4.16
N TYR A 97 4.57 -3.70 4.03
CA TYR A 97 4.01 -2.48 4.57
C TYR A 97 3.30 -2.74 5.89
N VAL A 98 3.63 -1.94 6.90
CA VAL A 98 2.95 -1.95 8.19
C VAL A 98 2.39 -0.56 8.47
N PHE A 99 1.08 -0.48 8.67
CA PHE A 99 0.36 0.73 9.05
C PHE A 99 -0.04 0.59 10.52
N ASN A 100 0.48 1.49 11.37
CA ASN A 100 0.21 1.50 12.80
C ASN A 100 -0.48 2.80 13.20
N GLU A 101 -1.62 2.70 13.86
CA GLU A 101 -2.40 3.85 14.34
C GLU A 101 -2.66 4.91 13.24
N CYS A 102 -2.77 4.46 11.97
CA CYS A 102 -3.05 5.35 10.84
C CYS A 102 -4.55 5.66 10.75
N ASN A 103 -4.86 6.86 10.27
CA ASN A 103 -6.22 7.28 9.98
C ASN A 103 -6.48 7.19 8.48
N LEU A 104 -7.29 6.22 8.07
CA LEU A 104 -7.73 6.06 6.70
C LEU A 104 -9.08 6.79 6.53
N SER A 105 -9.18 7.62 5.52
CA SER A 105 -10.38 8.41 5.25
C SER A 105 -10.66 8.47 3.75
N VAL A 106 -11.87 8.88 3.41
CA VAL A 106 -12.28 9.11 2.02
C VAL A 106 -12.60 10.59 1.82
N ASP A 107 -12.45 11.06 0.59
CA ASP A 107 -12.87 12.42 0.24
C ASP A 107 -14.38 12.55 0.26
N SER A 108 -14.88 13.72 0.61
CA SER A 108 -16.34 14.00 0.68
C SER A 108 -17.08 13.84 -0.66
N SER A 109 -16.35 13.81 -1.77
CA SER A 109 -16.93 13.54 -3.11
C SER A 109 -17.07 12.05 -3.43
N VAL A 110 -16.62 11.15 -2.55
CA VAL A 110 -16.80 9.70 -2.69
C VAL A 110 -18.25 9.35 -2.37
N THR A 111 -18.96 8.82 -3.33
CA THR A 111 -20.36 8.40 -3.19
C THR A 111 -20.43 6.98 -2.63
N SER A 112 -21.59 6.55 -2.11
CA SER A 112 -21.76 5.23 -1.50
C SER A 112 -21.50 4.06 -2.46
N ASP A 113 -21.80 4.22 -3.75
CA ASP A 113 -21.53 3.22 -4.78
C ASP A 113 -20.03 3.10 -5.14
N ILE A 114 -19.26 4.16 -4.93
CA ILE A 114 -17.81 4.16 -5.05
C ILE A 114 -17.17 3.59 -3.78
N LEU A 115 -17.68 3.95 -2.61
CA LEU A 115 -17.13 3.54 -1.31
C LEU A 115 -17.06 2.03 -1.16
N GLY A 116 -18.11 1.31 -1.56
CA GLY A 116 -18.13 -0.15 -1.56
C GLY A 116 -17.13 -0.84 -2.52
N LYS A 117 -16.42 -0.06 -3.33
CA LYS A 117 -15.35 -0.52 -4.25
C LYS A 117 -13.96 -0.06 -3.79
N ILE A 118 -13.84 0.43 -2.57
CA ILE A 118 -12.56 0.84 -1.98
C ILE A 118 -12.04 -0.27 -1.09
N ASP A 119 -10.81 -0.69 -1.33
CA ASP A 119 -10.11 -1.73 -0.58
C ASP A 119 -8.89 -1.18 0.16
N LEU A 120 -8.50 -1.83 1.25
CA LEU A 120 -7.22 -1.60 1.93
C LEU A 120 -6.03 -1.91 1.00
N GLY A 121 -6.21 -2.85 0.09
CA GLY A 121 -5.18 -3.13 -0.90
C GLY A 121 -5.43 -4.35 -1.76
N ARG A 122 -4.57 -4.46 -2.76
CA ARG A 122 -4.49 -5.62 -3.65
C ARG A 122 -3.04 -6.01 -3.95
N PRO A 123 -2.73 -7.30 -4.18
CA PRO A 123 -1.34 -7.74 -4.35
C PRO A 123 -0.85 -7.44 -5.76
N TRP A 124 0.11 -6.52 -5.89
CA TRP A 124 0.79 -6.28 -7.17
C TRP A 124 1.89 -7.33 -7.38
N GLN A 125 1.51 -8.51 -7.77
CA GLN A 125 2.41 -9.63 -8.05
C GLN A 125 2.94 -9.51 -9.49
N CYS A 126 3.66 -8.45 -9.78
CA CYS A 126 4.03 -8.08 -11.15
C CYS A 126 5.06 -9.01 -11.81
N ASP A 127 5.65 -9.91 -11.06
CA ASP A 127 6.68 -10.79 -11.60
C ASP A 127 6.49 -12.24 -11.16
N SER A 128 5.56 -12.91 -11.85
CA SER A 128 5.27 -14.32 -11.64
C SER A 128 6.45 -15.25 -11.97
N ALA A 129 7.48 -14.74 -12.67
CA ALA A 129 8.70 -15.48 -12.99
C ALA A 129 9.62 -15.66 -11.77
N TYR A 130 9.44 -14.84 -10.70
CA TYR A 130 10.24 -14.95 -9.50
C TYR A 130 9.54 -15.80 -8.43
N PRO A 131 10.14 -16.91 -7.97
CA PRO A 131 9.51 -17.83 -7.03
C PRO A 131 9.22 -17.21 -5.66
N ASN A 132 9.85 -16.09 -5.32
CA ASN A 132 9.77 -15.44 -4.01
C ASN A 132 8.89 -14.19 -3.99
N TYR A 133 8.17 -13.88 -5.07
CA TYR A 133 7.22 -12.80 -5.02
C TYR A 133 6.07 -13.10 -4.06
N GLY A 134 5.57 -12.09 -3.41
CA GLY A 134 4.46 -12.18 -2.49
C GLY A 134 3.62 -10.92 -2.58
N SER A 135 3.12 -10.49 -1.50
CA SER A 135 2.63 -9.12 -1.24
C SER A 135 2.24 -9.07 0.23
N ASN A 136 2.84 -8.18 0.98
CA ASN A 136 2.64 -8.11 2.42
C ASN A 136 2.17 -6.71 2.82
N SER A 137 1.03 -6.63 3.49
CA SER A 137 0.49 -5.38 4.04
C SER A 137 -0.30 -5.68 5.31
N VAL A 138 -0.03 -4.93 6.36
CA VAL A 138 -0.67 -5.13 7.68
C VAL A 138 -1.16 -3.78 8.20
N PHE A 139 -2.41 -3.73 8.62
CA PHE A 139 -3.03 -2.57 9.27
C PHE A 139 -3.29 -2.92 10.73
N ILE A 140 -2.78 -2.09 11.66
CA ILE A 140 -2.83 -2.34 13.09
C ILE A 140 -3.37 -1.10 13.80
N ASN A 141 -4.43 -1.25 14.59
CA ASN A 141 -5.02 -0.16 15.37
C ASN A 141 -5.40 1.07 14.53
N CYS A 142 -5.74 0.87 13.27
CA CYS A 142 -6.09 1.96 12.36
C CYS A 142 -7.55 2.38 12.52
N THR A 143 -7.87 3.60 12.11
CA THR A 143 -9.25 4.01 11.85
C THR A 143 -9.53 3.79 10.37
N LEU A 144 -10.63 3.14 10.05
CA LEU A 144 -11.03 2.80 8.68
C LEU A 144 -12.28 3.60 8.27
N PRO A 145 -12.49 3.90 6.99
CA PRO A 145 -13.74 4.48 6.53
C PRO A 145 -14.89 3.48 6.67
N ASP A 146 -16.04 3.96 7.17
CA ASP A 146 -17.26 3.17 7.19
C ASP A 146 -17.67 2.69 5.80
N ASN A 147 -18.27 1.52 5.72
CA ASN A 147 -18.88 0.98 4.49
C ASN A 147 -17.94 0.77 3.30
N MET A 148 -16.64 0.62 3.53
CA MET A 148 -15.72 0.10 2.53
C MET A 148 -16.11 -1.30 2.06
N ASN A 149 -15.42 -1.81 1.05
CA ASN A 149 -15.53 -3.21 0.66
C ASN A 149 -15.30 -4.12 1.88
N LYS A 150 -16.32 -4.87 2.27
CA LYS A 150 -16.29 -5.73 3.46
C LYS A 150 -15.25 -6.85 3.41
N ALA A 151 -14.76 -7.21 2.22
CA ALA A 151 -13.64 -8.14 2.08
C ALA A 151 -12.30 -7.55 2.53
N GLY A 152 -12.21 -6.22 2.66
CA GLY A 152 -11.02 -5.48 3.04
C GLY A 152 -9.92 -5.45 1.98
N PHE A 153 -9.75 -6.54 1.25
CA PHE A 153 -8.73 -6.72 0.23
C PHE A 153 -9.31 -7.38 -1.01
N SER A 154 -8.73 -7.08 -2.17
CA SER A 154 -9.12 -7.68 -3.44
C SER A 154 -7.96 -8.41 -4.12
N LYS A 155 -8.27 -9.20 -5.14
CA LYS A 155 -7.27 -9.77 -6.03
C LYS A 155 -6.78 -8.71 -7.01
N TRP A 156 -5.57 -8.88 -7.54
CA TRP A 156 -5.12 -8.09 -8.68
C TRP A 156 -5.87 -8.47 -9.94
N ASP A 157 -5.86 -9.77 -10.24
CA ASP A 157 -6.57 -10.41 -11.35
C ASP A 157 -6.79 -11.89 -11.05
N GLU A 158 -7.25 -12.64 -12.03
CA GLU A 158 -7.53 -14.09 -11.92
C GLU A 158 -6.25 -14.92 -11.69
N ASN A 159 -5.09 -14.41 -12.04
CA ASN A 159 -3.80 -15.08 -11.86
C ASN A 159 -3.18 -14.84 -10.49
N THR A 160 -3.83 -14.07 -9.63
CA THR A 160 -3.34 -13.76 -8.29
C THR A 160 -3.09 -15.03 -7.47
N VAL A 161 -1.85 -15.21 -7.01
CA VAL A 161 -1.42 -16.38 -6.22
C VAL A 161 -1.66 -16.10 -4.73
N LEU A 162 -2.87 -16.40 -4.25
CA LEU A 162 -3.33 -16.03 -2.91
C LEU A 162 -2.52 -16.64 -1.76
N ASN A 163 -1.97 -17.85 -1.92
CA ASN A 163 -1.16 -18.48 -0.87
C ASN A 163 0.21 -17.78 -0.63
N LYS A 164 0.54 -16.81 -1.46
CA LYS A 164 1.72 -15.95 -1.29
C LYS A 164 1.39 -14.55 -0.78
N VAL A 165 0.12 -14.25 -0.57
CA VAL A 165 -0.34 -12.95 -0.06
C VAL A 165 -0.43 -13.00 1.45
N ARG A 166 0.06 -11.94 2.13
CA ARG A 166 0.00 -11.75 3.57
C ARG A 166 -0.62 -10.40 3.87
N PHE A 167 -1.92 -10.33 3.73
CA PHE A 167 -2.71 -9.15 4.03
C PHE A 167 -3.48 -9.38 5.31
N TYR A 168 -3.26 -8.49 6.29
CA TYR A 168 -3.87 -8.60 7.61
C TYR A 168 -4.40 -7.25 8.07
N GLU A 169 -5.46 -7.30 8.81
CA GLU A 169 -6.01 -6.20 9.60
C GLU A 169 -6.17 -6.70 11.04
N TYR A 170 -5.79 -5.87 12.01
CA TYR A 170 -5.89 -6.19 13.43
C TYR A 170 -6.31 -4.98 14.23
N ASN A 171 -7.40 -5.12 14.99
CA ASN A 171 -7.88 -4.15 15.98
C ASN A 171 -8.10 -2.74 15.38
N SER A 172 -8.42 -2.64 14.09
CA SER A 172 -8.82 -1.37 13.49
C SER A 172 -10.32 -1.14 13.69
N LYS A 173 -10.75 0.12 13.60
CA LYS A 173 -12.12 0.54 13.85
C LYS A 173 -12.68 1.32 12.68
N ASP A 174 -13.89 1.05 12.30
CA ASP A 174 -14.77 1.81 11.44
C ASP A 174 -15.63 2.80 12.24
#